data_add5191f265fd7b6bc99868dde48f86c
#
_entry.id   add5191f265fd7b6bc99868dde48f86c
#
_cell.length_a   1.000
_cell.length_b   1.000
_cell.length_c   1.000
_cell.angle_alpha   90.00
_cell.angle_beta   90.00
_cell.angle_gamma   90.00
#
_symmetry.space_group_name_H-M   'P 1'
#
loop_
_entity.id
_entity.type
_entity.pdbx_description
1 polymer ?
#
loop_
_entity_poly.entity_id
_entity_poly.type
_entity_poly.pdbx_seq_one_letter_code
_entity_poly.pdbx_strand_id
1 'polypeptide(L)'
;MGRRLLADQQYPTKMAQGRKADIRPCTGCITCETRMVEYEGLACQVNAAIGRGCESEFAQAATPKKVAVVGGGPAGMEAARVMALRGHDVTLYEKEAYLGGLLNMAALVKGTEIFDLRELVQYFHGQLDKLGVKVRTGQEFTPALADATKPDVIVVAAGGVADSPDIPGIDGGNVLTAAELRDKARLALRVLGPKSLGRVTKSWLPVGKRVVIVGGGIQGCETAEFLVKRCRKVTIVEATDQVGMEMVMLQRILLLPWLEKKGAEILKEVTYDRITDEGMTVTGKDGVQRTIEADTILITVPLKPNRGLAESLRNSAPEVHVLGDCRQPGLIIDAIADGFVTGKAV
;
A
#
# COMPACT_ATOMS: atom_id res chain seq x y z
N MET A 1 -2.50 9.29 24.35
CA MET A 1 -2.15 7.86 24.55
C MET A 1 -3.12 6.88 23.92
N GLY A 2 -4.42 7.12 23.85
CA GLY A 2 -5.44 6.16 23.42
C GLY A 2 -5.11 5.37 22.16
N ARG A 3 -4.88 6.01 21.01
CA ARG A 3 -4.60 5.33 19.72
C ARG A 3 -3.32 4.47 19.75
N ARG A 4 -2.30 4.82 20.54
CA ARG A 4 -1.08 4.00 20.68
C ARG A 4 -1.36 2.69 21.38
N LEU A 5 -2.29 2.67 22.34
CA LEU A 5 -2.73 1.44 23.02
C LEU A 5 -3.54 0.53 22.10
N LEU A 6 -4.28 1.10 21.13
CA LEU A 6 -4.92 0.31 20.10
C LEU A 6 -3.92 -0.30 19.11
N ALA A 7 -2.88 0.43 18.76
CA ALA A 7 -1.82 -0.08 17.91
C ALA A 7 -0.98 -1.17 18.60
N ASP A 8 -0.70 -0.98 19.91
CA ASP A 8 0.07 -1.92 20.73
C ASP A 8 -0.45 -1.93 22.18
N GLN A 9 -1.15 -2.99 22.55
CA GLN A 9 -1.72 -3.13 23.91
C GLN A 9 -0.64 -3.13 25.02
N GLN A 10 0.57 -3.59 24.67
CA GLN A 10 1.71 -3.63 25.58
C GLN A 10 2.57 -2.35 25.58
N TYR A 11 2.09 -1.29 24.91
CA TYR A 11 2.83 -0.04 24.75
C TYR A 11 3.45 0.47 26.09
N PRO A 12 2.71 0.60 27.21
CA PRO A 12 3.26 1.09 28.47
C PRO A 12 4.35 0.17 29.02
N THR A 13 4.12 -1.14 29.00
CA THR A 13 5.06 -2.16 29.49
C THR A 13 6.35 -2.15 28.68
N LYS A 14 6.25 -2.13 27.35
CA LYS A 14 7.42 -2.08 26.44
C LYS A 14 8.21 -0.78 26.64
N MET A 15 7.52 0.35 26.86
CA MET A 15 8.17 1.63 27.16
C MET A 15 8.91 1.58 28.50
N ALA A 16 8.29 1.09 29.56
CA ALA A 16 8.92 0.95 30.88
C ALA A 16 10.15 0.02 30.87
N GLN A 17 10.14 -0.98 30.01
CA GLN A 17 11.23 -1.93 29.82
C GLN A 17 12.31 -1.45 28.83
N GLY A 18 12.20 -0.26 28.25
CA GLY A 18 13.14 0.25 27.24
C GLY A 18 13.03 -0.43 25.86
N ARG A 19 12.02 -1.26 25.63
CA ARG A 19 11.81 -2.07 24.41
C ARG A 19 11.11 -1.29 23.30
N LYS A 20 11.61 -0.11 22.98
CA LYS A 20 10.99 0.80 22.00
C LYS A 20 10.87 0.19 20.60
N ALA A 21 11.86 -0.60 20.19
CA ALA A 21 11.86 -1.26 18.88
C ALA A 21 10.77 -2.35 18.75
N ASP A 22 10.24 -2.84 19.86
CA ASP A 22 9.17 -3.85 19.88
C ASP A 22 7.78 -3.23 19.80
N ILE A 23 7.67 -1.91 19.87
CA ILE A 23 6.38 -1.22 19.88
C ILE A 23 5.85 -1.11 18.45
N ARG A 24 4.64 -1.65 18.23
CA ARG A 24 3.93 -1.45 16.98
C ARG A 24 3.51 0.03 16.87
N PRO A 25 3.96 0.77 15.86
CA PRO A 25 3.72 2.19 15.77
C PRO A 25 2.27 2.49 15.40
N CYS A 26 1.67 3.48 16.07
CA CYS A 26 0.43 4.07 15.59
C CYS A 26 0.75 5.04 14.46
N THR A 27 0.27 4.77 13.25
CA THR A 27 0.49 5.61 12.07
C THR A 27 -0.33 6.90 12.06
N GLY A 28 -1.23 7.10 13.03
CA GLY A 28 -2.08 8.29 13.07
C GLY A 28 -3.20 8.34 12.02
N CYS A 29 -3.50 7.23 11.37
CA CYS A 29 -4.46 7.12 10.26
C CYS A 29 -5.91 7.44 10.61
N ILE A 30 -6.24 7.58 11.92
CA ILE A 30 -7.60 7.83 12.45
C ILE A 30 -8.70 6.82 12.04
N THR A 31 -8.36 5.71 11.39
CA THR A 31 -9.31 4.65 11.04
C THR A 31 -10.11 4.16 12.24
N CYS A 32 -9.47 3.99 13.41
CA CYS A 32 -10.14 3.55 14.63
C CYS A 32 -11.24 4.53 15.11
N GLU A 33 -11.00 5.84 14.98
CA GLU A 33 -11.99 6.86 15.35
C GLU A 33 -13.13 6.92 14.34
N THR A 34 -12.83 6.86 13.05
CA THR A 34 -13.82 6.90 11.97
C THR A 34 -14.77 5.71 12.04
N ARG A 35 -14.25 4.49 12.16
CA ARG A 35 -15.10 3.30 12.27
C ARG A 35 -16.00 3.32 13.49
N MET A 36 -15.56 3.89 14.60
CA MET A 36 -16.41 4.10 15.78
C MET A 36 -17.57 5.07 15.48
N VAL A 37 -17.31 6.15 14.74
CA VAL A 37 -18.36 7.12 14.34
C VAL A 37 -19.32 6.51 13.33
N GLU A 38 -18.83 5.64 12.46
CA GLU A 38 -19.63 4.93 11.45
C GLU A 38 -20.33 3.67 11.99
N TYR A 39 -20.21 3.39 13.30
CA TYR A 39 -20.78 2.21 13.96
C TYR A 39 -20.31 0.86 13.40
N GLU A 40 -19.15 0.83 12.72
CA GLU A 40 -18.55 -0.39 12.14
C GLU A 40 -17.71 -1.19 13.13
N GLY A 41 -17.67 -0.77 14.38
CA GLY A 41 -16.85 -1.38 15.42
C GLY A 41 -15.40 -0.91 15.39
N LEU A 42 -14.69 -1.21 16.48
CA LEU A 42 -13.30 -0.78 16.66
C LEU A 42 -12.34 -1.61 15.80
N ALA A 43 -11.50 -0.94 15.02
CA ALA A 43 -10.43 -1.57 14.25
C ALA A 43 -9.18 -0.67 14.23
N CYS A 44 -8.03 -1.27 13.99
CA CYS A 44 -6.77 -0.55 13.86
C CYS A 44 -6.07 -0.93 12.56
N GLN A 45 -5.62 0.07 11.81
CA GLN A 45 -4.94 -0.15 10.53
C GLN A 45 -3.70 -1.05 10.65
N VAL A 46 -3.00 -0.98 11.76
CA VAL A 46 -1.72 -1.69 11.96
C VAL A 46 -1.82 -2.88 12.90
N ASN A 47 -2.94 -3.05 13.62
CA ASN A 47 -3.13 -4.11 14.58
C ASN A 47 -4.43 -4.88 14.30
N ALA A 48 -4.33 -5.96 13.57
CA ALA A 48 -5.46 -6.81 13.23
C ALA A 48 -5.99 -7.67 14.40
N ALA A 49 -5.29 -7.71 15.54
CA ALA A 49 -5.73 -8.44 16.74
C ALA A 49 -6.90 -7.73 17.46
N ILE A 50 -7.12 -6.43 17.22
CA ILE A 50 -8.22 -5.68 17.84
C ILE A 50 -9.56 -6.37 17.54
N GLY A 51 -10.28 -6.74 18.61
CA GLY A 51 -11.55 -7.46 18.52
C GLY A 51 -11.44 -8.94 18.13
N ARG A 52 -10.21 -9.49 17.98
CA ARG A 52 -9.97 -10.87 17.53
C ARG A 52 -9.11 -11.70 18.50
N GLY A 53 -9.00 -11.28 19.74
CA GLY A 53 -8.13 -11.89 20.76
C GLY A 53 -6.78 -11.20 20.89
N CYS A 54 -5.97 -11.64 21.87
CA CYS A 54 -4.65 -11.10 22.13
C CYS A 54 -3.57 -11.92 21.41
N GLU A 55 -2.51 -11.27 20.91
CA GLU A 55 -1.38 -11.98 20.29
C GLU A 55 -0.65 -12.95 21.23
N SER A 56 -0.65 -12.65 22.54
CA SER A 56 -0.09 -13.54 23.57
C SER A 56 -0.87 -14.86 23.76
N GLU A 57 -2.07 -14.96 23.19
CA GLU A 57 -2.95 -16.14 23.27
C GLU A 57 -2.82 -17.03 22.03
N PHE A 58 -1.89 -16.74 21.10
CA PHE A 58 -1.70 -17.60 19.94
C PHE A 58 -1.18 -18.96 20.38
N ALA A 59 -2.02 -19.99 20.17
CA ALA A 59 -1.58 -21.36 20.37
C ALA A 59 -0.42 -21.69 19.42
N GLN A 60 0.58 -22.37 19.96
CA GLN A 60 1.62 -22.96 19.13
C GLN A 60 1.00 -23.97 18.16
N ALA A 61 1.51 -24.05 16.95
CA ALA A 61 1.07 -25.04 15.99
C ALA A 61 1.35 -26.45 16.51
N ALA A 62 0.36 -27.33 16.44
CA ALA A 62 0.54 -28.73 16.87
C ALA A 62 1.66 -29.43 16.08
N THR A 63 1.80 -29.06 14.80
CA THR A 63 2.88 -29.55 13.92
C THR A 63 3.50 -28.31 13.21
N PRO A 64 4.73 -27.92 13.55
CA PRO A 64 5.45 -26.89 12.84
C PRO A 64 5.60 -27.23 11.35
N LYS A 65 5.25 -26.29 10.48
CA LYS A 65 5.35 -26.42 9.03
C LYS A 65 6.50 -25.57 8.50
N LYS A 66 7.07 -25.95 7.37
CA LYS A 66 7.98 -25.14 6.58
C LYS A 66 7.18 -24.24 5.65
N VAL A 67 7.22 -22.94 5.89
CA VAL A 67 6.38 -21.95 5.20
C VAL A 67 7.22 -21.06 4.30
N ALA A 68 6.83 -20.94 3.03
CA ALA A 68 7.34 -19.94 2.11
C ALA A 68 6.32 -18.79 1.96
N VAL A 69 6.66 -17.60 2.43
CA VAL A 69 5.87 -16.39 2.21
C VAL A 69 6.45 -15.63 1.02
N VAL A 70 5.63 -15.36 0.00
CA VAL A 70 6.02 -14.74 -1.27
C VAL A 70 5.49 -13.32 -1.35
N GLY A 71 6.37 -12.36 -1.13
CA GLY A 71 6.08 -10.93 -1.11
C GLY A 71 6.27 -10.31 0.27
N GLY A 72 7.11 -9.30 0.35
CA GLY A 72 7.48 -8.56 1.57
C GLY A 72 6.66 -7.29 1.80
N GLY A 73 5.43 -7.22 1.27
CA GLY A 73 4.45 -6.18 1.58
C GLY A 73 3.81 -6.37 2.95
N PRO A 74 2.88 -5.47 3.36
CA PRO A 74 2.26 -5.52 4.70
C PRO A 74 1.55 -6.84 4.99
N ALA A 75 0.87 -7.41 4.01
CA ALA A 75 0.17 -8.69 4.14
C ALA A 75 1.14 -9.85 4.39
N GLY A 76 2.20 -9.95 3.57
CA GLY A 76 3.20 -11.01 3.72
C GLY A 76 4.04 -10.87 4.99
N MET A 77 4.43 -9.65 5.36
CA MET A 77 5.17 -9.43 6.61
C MET A 77 4.35 -9.79 7.85
N GLU A 78 3.05 -9.44 7.89
CA GLU A 78 2.17 -9.82 9.01
C GLU A 78 1.91 -11.33 9.03
N ALA A 79 1.67 -11.96 7.88
CA ALA A 79 1.52 -13.42 7.80
C ALA A 79 2.77 -14.14 8.31
N ALA A 80 3.95 -13.75 7.83
CA ALA A 80 5.22 -14.34 8.26
C ALA A 80 5.44 -14.17 9.77
N ARG A 81 5.13 -12.99 10.32
CA ARG A 81 5.24 -12.70 11.75
C ARG A 81 4.31 -13.59 12.58
N VAL A 82 3.05 -13.71 12.19
CA VAL A 82 2.06 -14.50 12.95
C VAL A 82 2.39 -15.99 12.88
N MET A 83 2.78 -16.52 11.71
CA MET A 83 3.19 -17.90 11.57
C MET A 83 4.44 -18.23 12.39
N ALA A 84 5.43 -17.33 12.41
CA ALA A 84 6.63 -17.50 13.24
C ALA A 84 6.30 -17.45 14.75
N LEU A 85 5.37 -16.60 15.19
CA LEU A 85 4.86 -16.60 16.56
C LEU A 85 4.20 -17.92 16.95
N ARG A 86 3.63 -18.65 15.99
CA ARG A 86 3.03 -19.97 16.19
C ARG A 86 4.02 -21.13 16.08
N GLY A 87 5.30 -20.83 15.83
CA GLY A 87 6.38 -21.82 15.82
C GLY A 87 6.66 -22.48 14.47
N HIS A 88 6.13 -21.94 13.35
CA HIS A 88 6.47 -22.43 12.01
C HIS A 88 7.89 -21.99 11.58
N ASP A 89 8.56 -22.77 10.74
CA ASP A 89 9.82 -22.39 10.07
C ASP A 89 9.51 -21.54 8.84
N VAL A 90 9.60 -20.23 8.98
CA VAL A 90 9.16 -19.26 7.95
C VAL A 90 10.33 -18.71 7.17
N THR A 91 10.25 -18.76 5.84
CA THR A 91 11.11 -18.02 4.93
C THR A 91 10.27 -17.04 4.11
N LEU A 92 10.59 -15.76 4.19
CA LEU A 92 9.96 -14.71 3.41
C LEU A 92 10.84 -14.34 2.21
N TYR A 93 10.28 -14.42 1.01
CA TYR A 93 10.93 -14.08 -0.26
C TYR A 93 10.36 -12.77 -0.79
N GLU A 94 11.24 -11.84 -1.13
CA GLU A 94 10.90 -10.55 -1.74
C GLU A 94 11.81 -10.31 -2.96
N LYS A 95 11.19 -10.07 -4.12
CA LYS A 95 11.94 -9.82 -5.36
C LYS A 95 12.71 -8.50 -5.35
N GLU A 96 12.24 -7.53 -4.56
CA GLU A 96 12.94 -6.27 -4.38
C GLU A 96 14.07 -6.40 -3.35
N ALA A 97 15.01 -5.44 -3.40
CA ALA A 97 16.13 -5.40 -2.46
C ALA A 97 15.71 -5.03 -1.01
N TYR A 98 14.47 -4.66 -0.78
CA TYR A 98 13.95 -4.20 0.52
C TYR A 98 12.48 -4.59 0.72
N LEU A 99 12.10 -4.77 1.99
CA LEU A 99 10.73 -5.04 2.40
C LEU A 99 9.87 -3.75 2.37
N GLY A 100 8.55 -3.93 2.49
CA GLY A 100 7.56 -2.87 2.63
C GLY A 100 6.59 -2.76 1.45
N GLY A 101 6.95 -3.26 0.27
CA GLY A 101 6.07 -3.19 -0.90
C GLY A 101 5.59 -1.75 -1.17
N LEU A 102 4.28 -1.57 -1.36
CA LEU A 102 3.67 -0.26 -1.62
C LEU A 102 3.71 0.70 -0.42
N LEU A 103 3.96 0.23 0.83
CA LEU A 103 4.13 1.12 1.97
C LEU A 103 5.28 2.12 1.78
N ASN A 104 6.34 1.73 1.07
CA ASN A 104 7.46 2.61 0.79
C ASN A 104 7.08 3.79 -0.11
N MET A 105 6.20 3.54 -1.10
CA MET A 105 5.66 4.59 -1.96
C MET A 105 4.67 5.47 -1.20
N ALA A 106 3.75 4.86 -0.44
CA ALA A 106 2.81 5.60 0.40
C ALA A 106 3.55 6.49 1.41
N ALA A 107 4.64 6.01 2.00
CA ALA A 107 5.48 6.80 2.90
C ALA A 107 6.14 8.01 2.20
N LEU A 108 6.51 7.89 0.92
CA LEU A 108 7.04 9.01 0.14
C LEU A 108 5.97 10.05 -0.15
N VAL A 109 4.78 9.62 -0.55
CA VAL A 109 3.65 10.49 -0.90
C VAL A 109 3.09 11.20 0.32
N LYS A 110 2.84 10.48 1.41
CA LYS A 110 2.31 11.02 2.67
C LYS A 110 3.32 11.90 3.43
N GLY A 111 4.61 11.66 3.25
CA GLY A 111 5.63 12.29 4.06
C GLY A 111 5.71 11.75 5.48
N THR A 112 6.31 12.52 6.39
CA THR A 112 6.63 12.07 7.76
C THR A 112 5.93 12.86 8.86
N GLU A 113 5.10 13.84 8.49
CA GLU A 113 4.58 14.82 9.46
C GLU A 113 3.46 14.24 10.34
N ILE A 114 2.63 13.35 9.79
CA ILE A 114 1.47 12.78 10.48
C ILE A 114 1.49 11.25 10.46
N PHE A 115 2.00 10.65 9.38
CA PHE A 115 1.93 9.20 9.11
C PHE A 115 3.31 8.67 8.74
N ASP A 116 4.12 8.27 9.70
CA ASP A 116 5.39 7.64 9.35
C ASP A 116 5.21 6.14 9.08
N LEU A 117 4.79 5.82 7.85
CA LEU A 117 4.65 4.43 7.39
C LEU A 117 5.99 3.69 7.34
N ARG A 118 7.13 4.40 7.37
CA ARG A 118 8.46 3.79 7.44
C ARG A 118 8.70 3.17 8.82
N GLU A 119 8.17 3.76 9.89
CA GLU A 119 8.25 3.16 11.24
C GLU A 119 7.53 1.80 11.27
N LEU A 120 6.42 1.67 10.53
CA LEU A 120 5.71 0.40 10.42
C LEU A 120 6.55 -0.66 9.69
N VAL A 121 7.22 -0.29 8.59
CA VAL A 121 8.13 -1.20 7.88
C VAL A 121 9.31 -1.61 8.77
N GLN A 122 9.90 -0.66 9.51
CA GLN A 122 10.98 -0.92 10.45
C GLN A 122 10.54 -1.85 11.59
N TYR A 123 9.33 -1.63 12.12
CA TYR A 123 8.75 -2.52 13.13
C TYR A 123 8.63 -3.94 12.60
N PHE A 124 8.04 -4.13 11.42
CA PHE A 124 7.92 -5.47 10.83
C PHE A 124 9.29 -6.12 10.63
N HIS A 125 10.24 -5.39 10.08
CA HIS A 125 11.61 -5.90 9.89
C HIS A 125 12.22 -6.39 11.21
N GLY A 126 12.15 -5.57 12.26
CA GLY A 126 12.66 -5.94 13.58
C GLY A 126 11.93 -7.14 14.21
N GLN A 127 10.61 -7.25 13.98
CA GLN A 127 9.83 -8.41 14.47
C GLN A 127 10.17 -9.70 13.73
N LEU A 128 10.33 -9.63 12.40
CA LEU A 128 10.72 -10.81 11.60
C LEU A 128 12.11 -11.32 12.00
N ASP A 129 13.06 -10.41 12.19
CA ASP A 129 14.42 -10.76 12.66
C ASP A 129 14.38 -11.41 14.05
N LYS A 130 13.68 -10.79 15.00
CA LYS A 130 13.53 -11.29 16.38
C LYS A 130 12.87 -12.67 16.45
N LEU A 131 11.94 -12.96 15.55
CA LEU A 131 11.23 -14.24 15.47
C LEU A 131 11.98 -15.28 14.64
N GLY A 132 13.17 -14.99 14.13
CA GLY A 132 13.99 -15.92 13.36
C GLY A 132 13.45 -16.20 11.95
N VAL A 133 12.60 -15.31 11.40
CA VAL A 133 12.15 -15.45 10.01
C VAL A 133 13.31 -15.25 9.05
N LYS A 134 13.51 -16.19 8.14
CA LYS A 134 14.56 -16.09 7.12
C LYS A 134 14.09 -15.16 6.00
N VAL A 135 14.60 -13.94 5.95
CA VAL A 135 14.25 -12.96 4.91
C VAL A 135 15.21 -13.06 3.73
N ARG A 136 14.67 -13.23 2.52
CA ARG A 136 15.40 -13.33 1.24
C ARG A 136 14.95 -12.21 0.31
N THR A 137 15.59 -11.05 0.39
CA THR A 137 15.37 -9.93 -0.52
C THR A 137 16.18 -10.06 -1.80
N GLY A 138 15.73 -9.44 -2.90
CA GLY A 138 16.34 -9.56 -4.22
C GLY A 138 16.14 -10.95 -4.85
N GLN A 139 15.24 -11.77 -4.29
CA GLN A 139 15.00 -13.13 -4.75
C GLN A 139 13.53 -13.32 -5.13
N GLU A 140 13.27 -13.52 -6.39
CA GLU A 140 11.95 -13.86 -6.89
C GLU A 140 11.64 -15.33 -6.58
N PHE A 141 10.44 -15.58 -6.05
CA PHE A 141 9.97 -16.94 -5.78
C PHE A 141 9.26 -17.51 -7.01
N THR A 142 9.78 -18.60 -7.53
CA THR A 142 9.31 -19.27 -8.74
C THR A 142 8.89 -20.69 -8.45
N PRO A 143 8.12 -21.37 -9.33
CA PRO A 143 7.83 -22.81 -9.19
C PRO A 143 9.10 -23.67 -9.03
N ALA A 144 10.16 -23.36 -9.78
CA ALA A 144 11.43 -24.07 -9.64
C ALA A 144 12.06 -23.91 -8.24
N LEU A 145 11.90 -22.74 -7.62
CA LEU A 145 12.37 -22.52 -6.25
C LEU A 145 11.48 -23.23 -5.22
N ALA A 146 10.18 -23.34 -5.49
CA ALA A 146 9.27 -24.15 -4.67
C ALA A 146 9.68 -25.63 -4.70
N ASP A 147 9.95 -26.19 -5.89
CA ASP A 147 10.42 -27.57 -6.06
C ASP A 147 11.75 -27.84 -5.36
N ALA A 148 12.66 -26.87 -5.39
CA ALA A 148 13.97 -26.97 -4.73
C ALA A 148 13.87 -26.87 -3.20
N THR A 149 12.96 -26.02 -2.70
CA THR A 149 12.83 -25.75 -1.26
C THR A 149 11.82 -26.64 -0.57
N LYS A 150 10.85 -27.19 -1.31
CA LYS A 150 9.79 -28.10 -0.83
C LYS A 150 9.10 -27.59 0.44
N PRO A 151 8.42 -26.41 0.39
CA PRO A 151 7.65 -25.93 1.53
C PRO A 151 6.39 -26.77 1.73
N ASP A 152 5.93 -26.88 2.97
CA ASP A 152 4.62 -27.49 3.29
C ASP A 152 3.48 -26.52 2.94
N VAL A 153 3.76 -25.21 3.08
CA VAL A 153 2.80 -24.13 2.83
C VAL A 153 3.44 -23.03 2.00
N ILE A 154 2.74 -22.55 0.98
CA ILE A 154 3.08 -21.33 0.25
C ILE A 154 2.02 -20.26 0.53
N VAL A 155 2.45 -19.06 0.90
CA VAL A 155 1.59 -17.89 1.12
C VAL A 155 1.92 -16.85 0.07
N VAL A 156 1.04 -16.65 -0.91
CA VAL A 156 1.23 -15.70 -2.02
C VAL A 156 0.66 -14.34 -1.63
N ALA A 157 1.54 -13.38 -1.36
CA ALA A 157 1.25 -11.99 -0.99
C ALA A 157 1.98 -11.00 -1.91
N ALA A 158 2.05 -11.32 -3.22
CA ALA A 158 2.87 -10.62 -4.21
C ALA A 158 2.30 -9.23 -4.64
N GLY A 159 1.23 -8.76 -4.00
CA GLY A 159 0.59 -7.49 -4.30
C GLY A 159 -0.28 -7.53 -5.56
N GLY A 160 -0.91 -6.40 -5.88
CA GLY A 160 -1.71 -6.23 -7.08
C GLY A 160 -0.88 -5.79 -8.28
N VAL A 161 -1.48 -5.86 -9.45
CA VAL A 161 -0.93 -5.33 -10.71
C VAL A 161 -1.63 -4.03 -11.07
N ALA A 162 -0.91 -3.12 -11.72
CA ALA A 162 -1.52 -1.89 -12.22
C ALA A 162 -2.57 -2.22 -13.27
N ASP A 163 -3.71 -1.54 -13.19
CA ASP A 163 -4.69 -1.52 -14.26
C ASP A 163 -4.35 -0.41 -15.27
N SER A 164 -4.74 -0.60 -16.49
CA SER A 164 -4.64 0.41 -17.53
C SER A 164 -6.04 0.59 -18.15
N PRO A 165 -6.67 1.75 -17.95
CA PRO A 165 -7.97 2.01 -18.58
C PRO A 165 -7.79 2.10 -20.11
N ASP A 166 -8.82 1.73 -20.83
CA ASP A 166 -8.83 1.86 -22.31
C ASP A 166 -9.13 3.31 -22.68
N ILE A 167 -8.07 4.12 -22.76
CA ILE A 167 -8.14 5.54 -23.14
C ILE A 167 -7.26 5.72 -24.39
N PRO A 168 -7.81 6.20 -25.51
CA PRO A 168 -7.02 6.52 -26.70
C PRO A 168 -5.86 7.46 -26.37
N GLY A 169 -4.62 7.07 -26.72
CA GLY A 169 -3.41 7.84 -26.42
C GLY A 169 -2.77 7.57 -25.05
N ILE A 170 -3.20 6.52 -24.32
CA ILE A 170 -2.65 6.18 -23.00
C ILE A 170 -1.17 5.79 -23.04
N ASP A 171 -0.65 5.34 -24.18
CA ASP A 171 0.76 5.01 -24.38
C ASP A 171 1.62 6.25 -24.74
N GLY A 172 1.06 7.45 -24.64
CA GLY A 172 1.74 8.72 -24.93
C GLY A 172 2.94 8.98 -24.03
N GLY A 173 3.96 9.66 -24.54
CA GLY A 173 5.21 9.94 -23.80
C GLY A 173 5.03 10.84 -22.57
N ASN A 174 3.90 11.54 -22.46
CA ASN A 174 3.53 12.38 -21.31
C ASN A 174 2.66 11.62 -20.28
N VAL A 175 2.35 10.34 -20.50
CA VAL A 175 1.60 9.50 -19.57
C VAL A 175 2.55 8.76 -18.65
N LEU A 176 2.21 8.72 -17.38
CA LEU A 176 2.91 7.94 -16.34
C LEU A 176 1.91 7.10 -15.57
N THR A 177 2.11 5.81 -15.56
CA THR A 177 1.36 4.91 -14.69
C THR A 177 1.90 4.97 -13.25
N ALA A 178 1.07 4.55 -12.28
CA ALA A 178 1.52 4.38 -10.90
C ALA A 178 2.71 3.39 -10.81
N ALA A 179 2.79 2.40 -11.71
CA ALA A 179 3.89 1.45 -11.79
C ALA A 179 5.19 2.14 -12.23
N GLU A 180 5.16 2.91 -13.30
CA GLU A 180 6.34 3.64 -13.81
C GLU A 180 6.83 4.71 -12.83
N LEU A 181 5.90 5.44 -12.20
CA LEU A 181 6.25 6.40 -11.14
C LEU A 181 6.93 5.68 -9.97
N ARG A 182 6.43 4.51 -9.60
CA ARG A 182 7.04 3.65 -8.58
C ARG A 182 8.44 3.20 -8.99
N ASP A 183 8.64 2.77 -10.22
CA ASP A 183 9.94 2.28 -10.69
C ASP A 183 10.98 3.41 -10.76
N LYS A 184 10.59 4.61 -11.21
CA LYS A 184 11.41 5.82 -11.14
C LYS A 184 11.75 6.21 -9.68
N ALA A 185 10.78 6.17 -8.78
CA ALA A 185 11.00 6.44 -7.36
C ALA A 185 11.89 5.39 -6.71
N ARG A 186 11.78 4.11 -7.08
CA ARG A 186 12.62 3.01 -6.64
C ARG A 186 14.08 3.22 -6.97
N LEU A 187 14.37 3.58 -8.23
CA LEU A 187 15.74 3.87 -8.65
C LEU A 187 16.32 5.03 -7.84
N ALA A 188 15.55 6.08 -7.65
CA ALA A 188 15.96 7.23 -6.84
C ALA A 188 16.14 6.86 -5.35
N LEU A 189 15.30 6.01 -4.77
CA LEU A 189 15.40 5.51 -3.40
C LEU A 189 16.67 4.68 -3.18
N ARG A 190 17.09 3.88 -4.17
CA ARG A 190 18.34 3.10 -4.11
C ARG A 190 19.58 3.99 -3.98
N VAL A 191 19.55 5.16 -4.63
CA VAL A 191 20.70 6.08 -4.69
C VAL A 191 20.69 7.09 -3.54
N LEU A 192 19.51 7.67 -3.23
CA LEU A 192 19.40 8.84 -2.36
C LEU A 192 18.90 8.53 -0.94
N GLY A 193 18.26 7.37 -0.77
CA GLY A 193 17.52 7.06 0.46
C GLY A 193 16.25 7.91 0.67
N PRO A 194 15.34 7.49 1.58
CA PRO A 194 14.00 8.09 1.68
C PRO A 194 13.98 9.55 2.15
N LYS A 195 14.88 9.93 3.08
CA LYS A 195 14.94 11.31 3.61
C LYS A 195 15.45 12.30 2.57
N SER A 196 16.49 11.90 1.82
CA SER A 196 17.09 12.74 0.79
C SER A 196 16.16 12.88 -0.42
N LEU A 197 15.49 11.78 -0.82
CA LEU A 197 14.50 11.81 -1.89
C LEU A 197 13.35 12.75 -1.56
N GLY A 198 12.84 12.75 -0.32
CA GLY A 198 11.81 13.70 0.12
C GLY A 198 12.23 15.17 -0.01
N ARG A 199 13.52 15.49 0.14
CA ARG A 199 14.06 16.85 -0.07
C ARG A 199 14.25 17.16 -1.55
N VAL A 200 14.85 16.25 -2.29
CA VAL A 200 15.11 16.41 -3.74
C VAL A 200 13.80 16.60 -4.52
N THR A 201 12.74 15.87 -4.17
CA THR A 201 11.43 16.01 -4.82
C THR A 201 10.75 17.36 -4.60
N LYS A 202 11.22 18.18 -3.65
CA LYS A 202 10.78 19.58 -3.53
C LYS A 202 11.34 20.46 -4.64
N SER A 203 12.53 20.18 -5.14
CA SER A 203 13.23 20.95 -6.16
C SER A 203 13.12 20.34 -7.54
N TRP A 204 13.08 19.02 -7.63
CA TRP A 204 13.03 18.29 -8.89
C TRP A 204 12.08 17.08 -8.78
N LEU A 205 11.16 17.01 -9.72
CA LEU A 205 10.23 15.89 -9.90
C LEU A 205 10.21 15.52 -11.38
N PRO A 206 10.17 14.22 -11.72
CA PRO A 206 10.04 13.75 -13.10
C PRO A 206 8.60 13.89 -13.63
N VAL A 207 7.92 14.96 -13.23
CA VAL A 207 6.58 15.35 -13.69
C VAL A 207 6.56 16.84 -14.00
N GLY A 208 5.81 17.24 -15.02
CA GLY A 208 5.69 18.61 -15.46
C GLY A 208 5.02 19.53 -14.45
N LYS A 209 4.73 20.77 -14.87
CA LYS A 209 4.08 21.76 -14.00
C LYS A 209 2.57 21.59 -13.94
N ARG A 210 1.95 21.16 -15.06
CA ARG A 210 0.52 20.88 -15.19
C ARG A 210 0.33 19.39 -15.20
N VAL A 211 -0.45 18.85 -14.27
CA VAL A 211 -0.63 17.43 -14.10
C VAL A 211 -2.12 17.10 -14.07
N VAL A 212 -2.54 16.19 -14.95
CA VAL A 212 -3.86 15.56 -14.85
C VAL A 212 -3.69 14.22 -14.15
N ILE A 213 -4.54 13.97 -13.17
CA ILE A 213 -4.62 12.68 -12.45
C ILE A 213 -5.90 11.98 -12.86
N VAL A 214 -5.78 10.83 -13.48
CA VAL A 214 -6.90 9.97 -13.90
C VAL A 214 -7.21 8.99 -12.77
N GLY A 215 -8.39 9.16 -12.17
CA GLY A 215 -8.84 8.41 -10.99
C GLY A 215 -8.77 9.25 -9.71
N GLY A 216 -9.94 9.49 -9.13
CA GLY A 216 -10.15 10.26 -7.89
C GLY A 216 -10.23 9.40 -6.62
N GLY A 217 -9.76 8.15 -6.63
CA GLY A 217 -9.64 7.31 -5.46
C GLY A 217 -8.61 7.84 -4.45
N ILE A 218 -8.35 7.08 -3.37
CA ILE A 218 -7.38 7.47 -2.33
C ILE A 218 -6.01 7.77 -2.91
N GLN A 219 -5.53 6.97 -3.87
CA GLN A 219 -4.22 7.15 -4.50
C GLN A 219 -4.15 8.46 -5.29
N GLY A 220 -5.20 8.78 -6.05
CA GLY A 220 -5.29 10.02 -6.81
C GLY A 220 -5.31 11.25 -5.91
N CYS A 221 -6.13 11.25 -4.87
CA CYS A 221 -6.25 12.34 -3.90
C CYS A 221 -4.94 12.59 -3.15
N GLU A 222 -4.26 11.53 -2.68
CA GLU A 222 -2.98 11.64 -1.97
C GLU A 222 -1.84 12.08 -2.91
N THR A 223 -1.85 11.60 -4.15
CA THR A 223 -0.91 12.07 -5.18
C THR A 223 -1.14 13.55 -5.50
N ALA A 224 -2.39 13.98 -5.59
CA ALA A 224 -2.73 15.40 -5.78
C ALA A 224 -2.19 16.27 -4.62
N GLU A 225 -2.40 15.85 -3.37
CA GLU A 225 -1.84 16.52 -2.19
C GLU A 225 -0.32 16.66 -2.28
N PHE A 226 0.37 15.57 -2.62
CA PHE A 226 1.82 15.53 -2.78
C PHE A 226 2.31 16.51 -3.84
N LEU A 227 1.63 16.59 -4.99
CA LEU A 227 1.99 17.45 -6.11
C LEU A 227 1.67 18.92 -5.86
N VAL A 228 0.52 19.21 -5.28
CA VAL A 228 0.12 20.58 -4.89
C VAL A 228 1.11 21.16 -3.88
N LYS A 229 1.54 20.38 -2.88
CA LYS A 229 2.60 20.79 -1.93
C LYS A 229 3.95 21.07 -2.60
N ARG A 230 4.13 20.65 -3.86
CA ARG A 230 5.32 20.87 -4.70
C ARG A 230 5.08 21.85 -5.84
N CYS A 231 4.07 22.71 -5.66
CA CYS A 231 3.72 23.78 -6.61
C CYS A 231 3.40 23.28 -8.03
N ARG A 232 2.74 22.11 -8.14
CA ARG A 232 2.16 21.66 -9.40
C ARG A 232 0.71 22.09 -9.49
N LYS A 233 0.27 22.49 -10.69
CA LYS A 233 -1.14 22.70 -11.02
C LYS A 233 -1.75 21.34 -11.31
N VAL A 234 -2.76 20.94 -10.54
CA VAL A 234 -3.33 19.59 -10.58
C VAL A 234 -4.80 19.66 -10.96
N THR A 235 -5.20 18.80 -11.89
CA THR A 235 -6.60 18.51 -12.17
C THR A 235 -6.82 17.01 -11.95
N ILE A 236 -7.75 16.65 -11.06
CA ILE A 236 -8.22 15.27 -10.88
C ILE A 236 -9.42 15.06 -11.81
N VAL A 237 -9.42 13.99 -12.59
CA VAL A 237 -10.55 13.57 -13.41
C VAL A 237 -11.06 12.23 -12.92
N GLU A 238 -12.36 12.15 -12.60
CA GLU A 238 -12.99 10.97 -12.03
C GLU A 238 -14.28 10.64 -12.81
N ALA A 239 -14.40 9.37 -13.21
CA ALA A 239 -15.53 8.91 -13.98
C ALA A 239 -16.85 8.84 -13.18
N THR A 240 -16.75 8.67 -11.87
CA THR A 240 -17.90 8.61 -10.97
C THR A 240 -18.19 9.97 -10.32
N ASP A 241 -19.29 10.06 -9.58
CA ASP A 241 -19.62 11.22 -8.76
C ASP A 241 -18.86 11.25 -7.43
N GLN A 242 -18.08 10.21 -7.13
CA GLN A 242 -17.47 9.96 -5.83
C GLN A 242 -15.94 10.06 -5.90
N VAL A 243 -15.36 10.96 -5.10
CA VAL A 243 -13.92 11.15 -4.98
C VAL A 243 -13.47 10.83 -3.56
N GLY A 244 -12.41 10.04 -3.44
CA GLY A 244 -11.80 9.70 -2.16
C GLY A 244 -12.66 8.83 -1.25
N MET A 245 -13.53 7.98 -1.80
CA MET A 245 -14.46 7.18 -0.99
C MET A 245 -13.77 6.13 -0.13
N GLU A 246 -12.62 5.62 -0.56
CA GLU A 246 -11.81 4.69 0.25
C GLU A 246 -11.05 5.40 1.37
N MET A 247 -11.02 6.72 1.36
CA MET A 247 -10.39 7.50 2.42
C MET A 247 -11.24 7.50 3.68
N VAL A 248 -10.56 7.55 4.82
CA VAL A 248 -11.22 7.81 6.09
C VAL A 248 -12.00 9.13 6.00
N MET A 249 -13.27 9.12 6.40
CA MET A 249 -14.20 10.25 6.23
C MET A 249 -13.59 11.59 6.65
N LEU A 250 -12.95 11.65 7.82
CA LEU A 250 -12.34 12.90 8.30
C LEU A 250 -11.20 13.39 7.40
N GLN A 251 -10.37 12.47 6.88
CA GLN A 251 -9.32 12.85 5.93
C GLN A 251 -9.91 13.41 4.64
N ARG A 252 -10.96 12.78 4.12
CA ARG A 252 -11.64 13.23 2.89
C ARG A 252 -12.23 14.61 3.05
N ILE A 253 -12.96 14.86 4.15
CA ILE A 253 -13.59 16.17 4.45
C ILE A 253 -12.54 17.28 4.59
N LEU A 254 -11.34 16.98 5.05
CA LEU A 254 -10.29 17.97 5.19
C LEU A 254 -9.48 18.15 3.90
N LEU A 255 -9.18 17.06 3.20
CA LEU A 255 -8.28 17.10 2.05
C LEU A 255 -8.93 17.70 0.80
N LEU A 256 -10.16 17.31 0.45
CA LEU A 256 -10.77 17.78 -0.80
C LEU A 256 -10.95 19.30 -0.82
N PRO A 257 -11.54 19.96 0.22
CA PRO A 257 -11.62 21.43 0.23
C PRO A 257 -10.24 22.11 0.31
N TRP A 258 -9.24 21.45 0.93
CA TRP A 258 -7.88 21.98 0.94
C TRP A 258 -7.25 21.97 -0.47
N LEU A 259 -7.46 20.89 -1.24
CA LEU A 259 -7.00 20.80 -2.63
C LEU A 259 -7.60 21.91 -3.47
N GLU A 260 -8.92 22.10 -3.41
CA GLU A 260 -9.64 23.16 -4.13
C GLU A 260 -9.14 24.56 -3.74
N LYS A 261 -9.00 24.82 -2.43
CA LYS A 261 -8.43 26.08 -1.91
C LYS A 261 -7.00 26.34 -2.41
N LYS A 262 -6.25 25.29 -2.71
CA LYS A 262 -4.89 25.38 -3.27
C LYS A 262 -4.87 25.48 -4.79
N GLY A 263 -6.03 25.52 -5.43
CA GLY A 263 -6.18 25.68 -6.88
C GLY A 263 -6.12 24.37 -7.65
N ALA A 264 -6.27 23.22 -6.99
CA ALA A 264 -6.52 21.98 -7.70
C ALA A 264 -7.97 21.95 -8.20
N GLU A 265 -8.17 21.45 -9.40
CA GLU A 265 -9.49 21.25 -9.98
C GLU A 265 -9.90 19.77 -9.83
N ILE A 266 -11.15 19.50 -9.47
CA ILE A 266 -11.71 18.17 -9.34
C ILE A 266 -12.92 18.06 -10.27
N LEU A 267 -12.79 17.26 -11.34
CA LEU A 267 -13.82 17.00 -12.32
C LEU A 267 -14.38 15.61 -12.09
N LYS A 268 -15.67 15.54 -11.80
CA LYS A 268 -16.41 14.31 -11.55
C LYS A 268 -17.35 13.99 -12.71
N GLU A 269 -17.78 12.74 -12.78
CA GLU A 269 -18.75 12.25 -13.76
C GLU A 269 -18.29 12.57 -15.20
N VAL A 270 -16.99 12.39 -15.47
CA VAL A 270 -16.42 12.64 -16.80
C VAL A 270 -16.17 11.34 -17.54
N THR A 271 -16.38 11.36 -18.85
CA THR A 271 -15.90 10.33 -19.77
C THR A 271 -14.50 10.71 -20.23
N TYR A 272 -13.59 9.74 -20.25
CA TYR A 272 -12.23 9.91 -20.73
C TYR A 272 -12.20 9.69 -22.25
N ASP A 273 -12.05 10.76 -23.02
CA ASP A 273 -12.14 10.67 -24.48
C ASP A 273 -10.81 10.28 -25.11
N ARG A 274 -9.77 11.05 -24.84
CA ARG A 274 -8.42 10.81 -25.38
C ARG A 274 -7.34 11.58 -24.65
N ILE A 275 -6.12 11.10 -24.80
CA ILE A 275 -4.88 11.73 -24.38
C ILE A 275 -4.09 12.16 -25.60
N THR A 276 -3.48 13.34 -25.56
CA THR A 276 -2.59 13.90 -26.59
C THR A 276 -1.35 14.51 -25.93
N ASP A 277 -0.37 14.92 -26.72
CA ASP A 277 0.83 15.63 -26.21
C ASP A 277 0.48 16.96 -25.52
N GLU A 278 -0.69 17.57 -25.83
CA GLU A 278 -1.14 18.82 -25.25
C GLU A 278 -1.86 18.61 -23.90
N GLY A 279 -2.36 17.41 -23.63
CA GLY A 279 -3.12 17.10 -22.42
C GLY A 279 -4.17 16.01 -22.62
N MET A 280 -5.29 16.12 -21.90
CA MET A 280 -6.37 15.15 -21.89
C MET A 280 -7.70 15.80 -22.24
N THR A 281 -8.45 15.18 -23.16
CA THR A 281 -9.81 15.57 -23.49
C THR A 281 -10.79 14.71 -22.70
N VAL A 282 -11.77 15.34 -22.06
CA VAL A 282 -12.85 14.70 -21.32
C VAL A 282 -14.20 15.30 -21.70
N THR A 283 -15.25 14.49 -21.60
CA THR A 283 -16.64 14.96 -21.75
C THR A 283 -17.34 14.91 -20.39
N GLY A 284 -17.86 16.05 -19.95
CA GLY A 284 -18.62 16.19 -18.72
C GLY A 284 -20.00 15.54 -18.79
N LYS A 285 -20.67 15.40 -17.66
CA LYS A 285 -22.07 14.93 -17.54
C LYS A 285 -23.05 15.75 -18.37
N ASP A 286 -22.77 17.01 -18.58
CA ASP A 286 -23.53 17.95 -19.42
C ASP A 286 -23.32 17.72 -20.93
N GLY A 287 -22.49 16.75 -21.32
CA GLY A 287 -22.12 16.48 -22.72
C GLY A 287 -21.09 17.47 -23.27
N VAL A 288 -20.59 18.42 -22.46
CA VAL A 288 -19.61 19.39 -22.92
C VAL A 288 -18.21 18.78 -22.92
N GLN A 289 -17.57 18.78 -24.08
CA GLN A 289 -16.20 18.34 -24.23
C GLN A 289 -15.23 19.47 -23.92
N ARG A 290 -14.19 19.17 -23.14
CA ARG A 290 -13.09 20.13 -22.85
C ARG A 290 -11.74 19.43 -22.88
N THR A 291 -10.73 20.12 -23.35
CA THR A 291 -9.33 19.70 -23.26
C THR A 291 -8.68 20.35 -22.05
N ILE A 292 -8.08 19.53 -21.21
CA ILE A 292 -7.32 19.93 -20.03
C ILE A 292 -5.85 19.88 -20.41
N GLU A 293 -5.22 21.04 -20.46
CA GLU A 293 -3.79 21.15 -20.77
C GLU A 293 -2.95 20.48 -19.66
N ALA A 294 -2.05 19.58 -20.04
CA ALA A 294 -1.19 18.87 -19.12
C ALA A 294 0.18 18.56 -19.74
N ASP A 295 1.21 18.75 -18.94
CA ASP A 295 2.57 18.31 -19.27
C ASP A 295 2.80 16.84 -18.86
N THR A 296 1.98 16.34 -17.96
CA THR A 296 2.03 14.94 -17.46
C THR A 296 0.63 14.47 -17.09
N ILE A 297 0.31 13.23 -17.46
CA ILE A 297 -0.92 12.55 -17.09
C ILE A 297 -0.56 11.34 -16.21
N LEU A 298 -1.10 11.30 -15.00
CA LEU A 298 -0.86 10.22 -14.05
C LEU A 298 -2.08 9.30 -14.00
N ILE A 299 -1.87 8.02 -14.25
CA ILE A 299 -2.91 7.00 -14.15
C ILE A 299 -2.87 6.42 -12.73
N THR A 300 -3.92 6.69 -11.93
CA THR A 300 -4.05 6.27 -10.52
C THR A 300 -5.30 5.43 -10.29
N VAL A 301 -5.68 4.65 -11.29
CA VAL A 301 -6.81 3.73 -11.19
C VAL A 301 -6.52 2.57 -10.23
N PRO A 302 -7.55 1.92 -9.66
CA PRO A 302 -7.38 0.80 -8.74
C PRO A 302 -6.52 -0.33 -9.33
N LEU A 303 -5.80 -1.03 -8.44
CA LEU A 303 -5.06 -2.23 -8.82
C LEU A 303 -6.01 -3.39 -9.19
N LYS A 304 -5.52 -4.34 -9.97
CA LYS A 304 -6.15 -5.65 -10.20
C LYS A 304 -5.44 -6.76 -9.42
N PRO A 305 -6.15 -7.84 -9.05
CA PRO A 305 -5.53 -9.02 -8.44
C PRO A 305 -4.41 -9.59 -9.30
N ASN A 306 -3.29 -9.98 -8.69
CA ASN A 306 -2.18 -10.65 -9.36
C ASN A 306 -2.39 -12.17 -9.35
N ARG A 307 -3.24 -12.67 -10.26
CA ARG A 307 -3.60 -14.09 -10.31
C ARG A 307 -2.54 -14.97 -10.94
N GLY A 308 -1.74 -14.46 -11.87
CA GLY A 308 -0.78 -15.26 -12.65
C GLY A 308 0.24 -15.99 -11.77
N LEU A 309 0.85 -15.31 -10.80
CA LEU A 309 1.77 -15.95 -9.86
C LEU A 309 1.06 -16.96 -8.96
N ALA A 310 -0.11 -16.61 -8.45
CA ALA A 310 -0.89 -17.51 -7.60
C ALA A 310 -1.29 -18.81 -8.35
N GLU A 311 -1.69 -18.70 -9.60
CA GLU A 311 -2.01 -19.84 -10.46
C GLU A 311 -0.78 -20.70 -10.75
N SER A 312 0.37 -20.11 -11.05
CA SER A 312 1.61 -20.83 -11.33
C SER A 312 2.13 -21.64 -10.12
N LEU A 313 1.79 -21.20 -8.91
CA LEU A 313 2.22 -21.83 -7.64
C LEU A 313 1.15 -22.76 -7.03
N ARG A 314 -0.03 -22.86 -7.64
CA ARG A 314 -1.19 -23.60 -7.06
C ARG A 314 -0.88 -25.03 -6.65
N ASN A 315 -0.03 -25.73 -7.38
CA ASN A 315 0.33 -27.12 -7.16
C ASN A 315 1.78 -27.30 -6.66
N SER A 316 2.42 -26.20 -6.23
CA SER A 316 3.83 -26.23 -5.82
C SER A 316 4.06 -26.55 -4.34
N ALA A 317 2.98 -26.72 -3.56
CA ALA A 317 3.01 -27.17 -2.18
C ALA A 317 1.68 -27.86 -1.82
N PRO A 318 1.63 -28.67 -0.74
CA PRO A 318 0.40 -29.27 -0.22
C PRO A 318 -0.69 -28.24 0.12
N GLU A 319 -0.27 -27.05 0.56
CA GLU A 319 -1.17 -25.97 0.98
C GLU A 319 -0.71 -24.64 0.38
N VAL A 320 -1.62 -23.92 -0.31
CA VAL A 320 -1.33 -22.62 -0.94
C VAL A 320 -2.42 -21.62 -0.59
N HIS A 321 -2.00 -20.49 0.00
CA HIS A 321 -2.88 -19.38 0.35
C HIS A 321 -2.56 -18.16 -0.51
N VAL A 322 -3.59 -17.41 -0.90
CA VAL A 322 -3.44 -16.14 -1.64
C VAL A 322 -4.09 -15.03 -0.81
N LEU A 323 -3.36 -13.94 -0.55
CA LEU A 323 -3.82 -12.88 0.35
C LEU A 323 -3.38 -11.47 -0.08
N GLY A 324 -3.96 -10.47 0.56
CA GLY A 324 -3.75 -9.05 0.24
C GLY A 324 -4.17 -8.71 -1.18
N ASP A 325 -3.53 -7.72 -1.80
CA ASP A 325 -3.88 -7.23 -3.13
C ASP A 325 -3.71 -8.28 -4.24
N CYS A 326 -2.97 -9.35 -3.97
CA CYS A 326 -2.85 -10.48 -4.89
C CYS A 326 -4.20 -11.22 -5.04
N ARG A 327 -5.00 -11.27 -3.97
CA ARG A 327 -6.34 -11.83 -3.95
C ARG A 327 -7.39 -10.78 -4.30
N GLN A 328 -7.38 -9.69 -3.56
CA GLN A 328 -8.31 -8.57 -3.68
C GLN A 328 -7.62 -7.28 -3.24
N PRO A 329 -7.38 -6.36 -4.15
CA PRO A 329 -6.82 -5.05 -3.80
C PRO A 329 -7.67 -4.33 -2.75
N GLY A 330 -6.98 -3.72 -1.78
CA GLY A 330 -7.62 -3.05 -0.66
C GLY A 330 -6.70 -2.04 0.02
N LEU A 331 -7.05 -1.69 1.24
CA LEU A 331 -6.29 -0.77 2.07
C LEU A 331 -5.23 -1.50 2.91
N ILE A 332 -4.37 -0.73 3.56
CA ILE A 332 -3.34 -1.28 4.48
C ILE A 332 -3.98 -2.14 5.59
N ILE A 333 -5.14 -1.72 6.10
CA ILE A 333 -5.89 -2.46 7.11
C ILE A 333 -6.31 -3.85 6.62
N ASP A 334 -6.76 -3.94 5.37
CA ASP A 334 -7.20 -5.20 4.76
C ASP A 334 -6.02 -6.14 4.54
N ALA A 335 -4.91 -5.62 4.02
CA ALA A 335 -3.69 -6.37 3.81
C ALA A 335 -3.13 -6.96 5.13
N ILE A 336 -3.08 -6.16 6.20
CA ILE A 336 -2.62 -6.62 7.52
C ILE A 336 -3.61 -7.61 8.12
N ALA A 337 -4.93 -7.38 7.97
CA ALA A 337 -5.95 -8.30 8.46
C ALA A 337 -5.88 -9.67 7.75
N ASP A 338 -5.68 -9.68 6.43
CA ASP A 338 -5.51 -10.91 5.65
C ASP A 338 -4.28 -11.70 6.11
N GLY A 339 -3.13 -11.02 6.27
CA GLY A 339 -1.92 -11.63 6.79
C GLY A 339 -2.09 -12.23 8.18
N PHE A 340 -2.77 -11.51 9.06
CA PHE A 340 -3.06 -11.95 10.42
C PHE A 340 -3.98 -13.19 10.44
N VAL A 341 -5.09 -13.14 9.71
CA VAL A 341 -6.07 -14.25 9.67
C VAL A 341 -5.45 -15.50 9.06
N THR A 342 -4.74 -15.35 7.93
CA THR A 342 -4.05 -16.47 7.29
C THR A 342 -2.96 -17.05 8.21
N GLY A 343 -2.17 -16.18 8.85
CA GLY A 343 -1.13 -16.63 9.79
C GLY A 343 -1.68 -17.38 11.00
N LYS A 344 -2.91 -17.11 11.42
CA LYS A 344 -3.60 -17.86 12.48
C LYS A 344 -4.16 -19.19 11.99
N ALA A 345 -4.53 -19.29 10.73
CA ALA A 345 -5.18 -20.47 10.18
C ALA A 345 -4.21 -21.59 9.83
N VAL A 346 -2.97 -21.26 9.41
CA VAL A 346 -1.89 -22.22 9.12
C VAL A 346 -1.36 -22.84 10.39
#